data_c55d7ed88c3e2fb4d8724b615b6b6c70
#
_entry.id   c55d7ed88c3e2fb4d8724b615b6b6c70
#
_cell.length_a   1.000
_cell.length_b   1.000
_cell.length_c   1.000
_cell.angle_alpha   90.00
_cell.angle_beta   90.00
_cell.angle_gamma   90.00
#
_symmetry.space_group_name_H-M   'P 1'
#
loop_
_entity.id
_entity.type
_entity.pdbx_description
1 polymer ?
#
loop_
_entity_poly.entity_id
_entity_poly.type
_entity_poly.pdbx_seq_one_letter_code
_entity_poly.pdbx_strand_id
1 'polypeptide(L)'
;MEGVFSRGYKGAGHPHTNMAKAALNMLTRTSAADLFTDGILMTSVDTGWITDERPHPTKLRLHEEGFHAPLDLVDGAARVYDPIVRGEQGEDVFGCFLKDYAPVAW
;
A
#
# COMPACT_ATOMS: atom_id res chain seq x y z
N MET A 1 2.92 -6.22 6.53
CA MET A 1 2.96 -4.98 5.73
C MET A 1 4.10 -4.10 6.19
N GLU A 2 5.00 -3.78 5.29
CA GLU A 2 6.16 -2.95 5.60
C GLU A 2 5.75 -1.51 5.87
N GLY A 3 6.45 -0.87 6.82
CA GLY A 3 6.27 0.54 7.13
C GLY A 3 4.98 0.94 7.81
N VAL A 4 4.15 0.00 8.23
CA VAL A 4 2.88 0.27 8.90
C VAL A 4 3.01 0.00 10.39
N PHE A 5 2.93 1.05 11.20
CA PHE A 5 3.10 0.96 12.65
C PHE A 5 1.99 0.21 13.36
N SER A 6 0.77 0.35 12.86
CA SER A 6 -0.42 -0.18 13.51
C SER A 6 -0.68 -1.67 13.27
N ARG A 7 0.14 -2.32 12.44
CA ARG A 7 -0.14 -3.69 12.03
C ARG A 7 0.95 -4.66 12.45
N GLY A 8 0.54 -5.63 13.26
CA GLY A 8 1.23 -6.85 13.51
C GLY A 8 2.64 -6.72 14.07
N TYR A 9 3.28 -7.85 14.17
CA TYR A 9 4.66 -7.97 14.63
C TYR A 9 5.62 -7.51 13.54
N LYS A 10 6.60 -6.71 13.94
CA LYS A 10 7.70 -6.25 13.07
C LYS A 10 9.00 -6.92 13.51
N GLY A 11 9.35 -8.02 12.86
CA GLY A 11 10.60 -8.72 13.12
C GLY A 11 11.82 -7.97 12.60
N ALA A 12 12.99 -8.54 12.83
CA ALA A 12 14.28 -7.94 12.45
C ALA A 12 14.56 -8.00 10.94
N GLY A 13 13.73 -8.68 10.15
CA GLY A 13 13.89 -8.75 8.70
C GLY A 13 13.42 -7.47 8.01
N HIS A 14 14.12 -7.09 6.94
CA HIS A 14 13.72 -5.99 6.05
C HIS A 14 13.58 -4.61 6.70
N PRO A 15 14.53 -4.16 7.57
CA PRO A 15 14.41 -2.84 8.20
C PRO A 15 14.46 -1.71 7.17
N HIS A 16 15.23 -1.86 6.09
CA HIS A 16 15.32 -0.86 5.02
C HIS A 16 13.99 -0.69 4.27
N THR A 17 13.27 -1.78 4.03
CA THR A 17 11.95 -1.72 3.37
C THR A 17 10.91 -1.09 4.29
N ASN A 18 10.89 -1.46 5.57
CA ASN A 18 10.01 -0.84 6.55
C ASN A 18 10.27 0.67 6.65
N MET A 19 11.54 1.07 6.71
CA MET A 19 11.93 2.48 6.78
C MET A 19 11.47 3.25 5.55
N ALA A 20 11.71 2.71 4.34
CA ALA A 20 11.32 3.37 3.10
C ALA A 20 9.81 3.52 2.98
N LYS A 21 9.04 2.49 3.32
CA LYS A 21 7.58 2.52 3.25
C LYS A 21 6.97 3.44 4.30
N ALA A 22 7.53 3.46 5.51
CA ALA A 22 7.12 4.40 6.55
C ALA A 22 7.37 5.85 6.11
N ALA A 23 8.49 6.12 5.43
CA ALA A 23 8.80 7.45 4.90
C ALA A 23 7.77 7.90 3.85
N LEU A 24 7.33 7.01 2.95
CA LEU A 24 6.29 7.31 1.97
C LEU A 24 4.96 7.67 2.65
N ASN A 25 4.57 6.94 3.67
CA ASN A 25 3.35 7.22 4.42
C ASN A 25 3.47 8.54 5.19
N MET A 26 4.63 8.82 5.78
CA MET A 26 4.85 10.09 6.47
C MET A 26 4.81 11.27 5.49
N LEU A 27 5.37 11.12 4.29
CA LEU A 27 5.27 12.13 3.24
C LEU A 27 3.82 12.46 2.92
N THR A 28 3.00 11.44 2.70
CA THR A 28 1.57 11.62 2.43
C THR A 28 0.88 12.33 3.59
N ARG A 29 1.11 11.85 4.81
CA ARG A 29 0.48 12.41 6.01
C ARG A 29 0.83 13.88 6.23
N THR A 30 2.06 14.28 5.93
CA THR A 30 2.54 15.64 6.18
C THR A 30 2.25 16.60 5.04
N SER A 31 2.14 16.15 3.80
CA SER A 31 2.06 17.01 2.62
C SER A 31 0.67 17.09 1.99
N ALA A 32 -0.21 16.14 2.26
CA ALA A 32 -1.48 16.04 1.54
C ALA A 32 -2.39 17.25 1.75
N ALA A 33 -2.44 17.83 2.95
CA ALA A 33 -3.28 18.99 3.23
C ALA A 33 -2.84 20.22 2.45
N ASP A 34 -1.53 20.47 2.37
CA ASP A 34 -0.99 21.60 1.60
C ASP A 34 -1.24 21.42 0.09
N LEU A 35 -1.04 20.20 -0.41
CA LEU A 35 -1.30 19.90 -1.82
C LEU A 35 -2.76 20.05 -2.17
N PHE A 36 -3.65 19.73 -1.25
CA PHE A 36 -5.10 19.88 -1.47
C PHE A 36 -5.49 21.33 -1.74
N THR A 37 -4.80 22.30 -1.15
CA THR A 37 -5.06 23.72 -1.42
C THR A 37 -4.74 24.10 -2.87
N ASP A 38 -3.87 23.34 -3.53
CA ASP A 38 -3.51 23.51 -4.96
C ASP A 38 -4.30 22.56 -5.87
N GLY A 39 -5.34 21.91 -5.36
CA GLY A 39 -6.18 21.00 -6.13
C GLY A 39 -5.57 19.63 -6.38
N ILE A 40 -4.57 19.23 -5.60
CA ILE A 40 -3.88 17.95 -5.74
C ILE A 40 -4.32 17.01 -4.63
N LEU A 41 -4.86 15.85 -5.00
CA LEU A 41 -5.24 14.80 -4.06
C LEU A 41 -4.08 13.82 -3.90
N MET A 42 -3.52 13.74 -2.69
CA MET A 42 -2.43 12.82 -2.37
C MET A 42 -2.88 11.82 -1.32
N THR A 43 -2.72 10.55 -1.61
CA THR A 43 -3.06 9.47 -0.67
C THR A 43 -2.08 8.31 -0.82
N SER A 44 -2.00 7.47 0.21
CA SER A 44 -1.22 6.23 0.19
C SER A 44 -2.15 5.04 0.01
N VAL A 45 -1.69 4.02 -0.71
CA VAL A 45 -2.47 2.82 -0.98
C VAL A 45 -1.68 1.58 -0.59
N ASP A 46 -2.31 0.72 0.20
CA ASP A 46 -1.86 -0.65 0.43
C ASP A 46 -2.51 -1.51 -0.66
N THR A 47 -1.72 -1.95 -1.61
CA THR A 47 -2.21 -2.77 -2.73
C THR A 47 -2.57 -4.19 -2.31
N GLY A 48 -2.21 -4.58 -1.09
CA GLY A 48 -2.37 -5.94 -0.61
C GLY A 48 -1.24 -6.84 -1.09
N TRP A 49 -1.35 -8.11 -0.77
CA TRP A 49 -0.34 -9.09 -1.15
C TRP A 49 -0.67 -9.67 -2.53
N ILE A 50 -0.06 -9.09 -3.56
CA ILE A 50 -0.35 -9.43 -4.97
C ILE A 50 0.75 -10.23 -5.64
N THR A 51 1.97 -10.25 -5.06
CA THR A 51 3.11 -10.94 -5.64
C THR A 51 4.04 -11.45 -4.54
N ASP A 52 4.80 -12.48 -4.85
CA ASP A 52 5.83 -13.01 -3.98
C ASP A 52 7.19 -12.48 -4.44
N GLU A 53 7.75 -11.54 -3.67
CA GLU A 53 9.03 -10.90 -3.97
C GLU A 53 10.24 -11.65 -3.40
N ARG A 54 10.03 -12.82 -2.80
CA ARG A 54 11.11 -13.65 -2.27
C ARG A 54 12.00 -14.19 -3.39
N PRO A 55 13.25 -14.61 -3.08
CA PRO A 55 14.12 -15.20 -4.08
C PRO A 55 13.46 -16.36 -4.82
N HIS A 56 13.80 -16.50 -6.12
CA HIS A 56 13.17 -17.48 -6.99
C HIS A 56 13.13 -18.93 -6.44
N PRO A 57 14.21 -19.49 -5.84
CA PRO A 57 14.14 -20.81 -5.23
C PRO A 57 13.10 -20.93 -4.12
N THR A 58 12.94 -19.89 -3.31
CA THR A 58 11.92 -19.84 -2.25
C THR A 58 10.51 -19.77 -2.85
N LYS A 59 10.33 -18.99 -3.92
CA LYS A 59 9.05 -18.90 -4.63
C LYS A 59 8.64 -20.25 -5.21
N LEU A 60 9.56 -20.97 -5.86
CA LEU A 60 9.31 -22.28 -6.43
C LEU A 60 8.91 -23.28 -5.35
N ARG A 61 9.64 -23.34 -4.24
CA ARG A 61 9.34 -24.24 -3.13
C ARG A 61 7.94 -23.97 -2.56
N LEU A 62 7.59 -22.71 -2.32
CA LEU A 62 6.30 -22.34 -1.78
C LEU A 62 5.17 -22.65 -2.76
N HIS A 63 5.40 -22.47 -4.06
CA HIS A 63 4.43 -22.80 -5.08
C HIS A 63 4.18 -24.31 -5.13
N GLU A 64 5.23 -25.13 -5.02
CA GLU A 64 5.13 -26.59 -4.92
C GLU A 64 4.35 -27.03 -3.68
N GLU A 65 4.42 -26.26 -2.59
CA GLU A 65 3.68 -26.47 -1.35
C GLU A 65 2.24 -25.94 -1.43
N GLY A 66 1.81 -25.42 -2.58
CA GLY A 66 0.45 -24.88 -2.77
C GLY A 66 0.29 -23.44 -2.32
N PHE A 67 1.38 -22.70 -2.11
CA PHE A 67 1.32 -21.31 -1.69
C PHE A 67 1.06 -20.38 -2.88
N HIS A 68 0.10 -19.46 -2.69
CA HIS A 68 -0.22 -18.41 -3.64
C HIS A 68 -0.49 -17.10 -2.91
N ALA A 69 -0.09 -15.97 -3.50
CA ALA A 69 -0.51 -14.66 -2.99
C ALA A 69 -2.04 -14.54 -3.09
N PRO A 70 -2.71 -13.92 -2.10
CA PRO A 70 -4.19 -13.87 -2.08
C PRO A 70 -4.79 -13.00 -3.18
N LEU A 71 -4.05 -12.05 -3.74
CA LEU A 71 -4.51 -11.13 -4.77
C LEU A 71 -3.67 -11.27 -6.04
N ASP A 72 -4.25 -10.96 -7.19
CA ASP A 72 -3.53 -10.89 -8.46
C ASP A 72 -3.15 -9.45 -8.82
N LEU A 73 -2.52 -9.27 -9.98
CA LEU A 73 -2.07 -7.95 -10.45
C LEU A 73 -3.25 -7.01 -10.70
N VAL A 74 -4.36 -7.52 -11.18
CA VAL A 74 -5.58 -6.73 -11.43
C VAL A 74 -6.16 -6.23 -10.11
N ASP A 75 -6.18 -7.07 -9.08
CA ASP A 75 -6.63 -6.68 -7.74
C ASP A 75 -5.79 -5.54 -7.18
N GLY A 76 -4.47 -5.62 -7.31
CA GLY A 76 -3.55 -4.58 -6.87
C GLY A 76 -3.74 -3.28 -7.64
N ALA A 77 -3.84 -3.38 -8.96
CA ALA A 77 -4.05 -2.23 -9.82
C ALA A 77 -5.40 -1.55 -9.55
N ALA A 78 -6.45 -2.32 -9.30
CA ALA A 78 -7.77 -1.79 -8.98
C ALA A 78 -7.75 -0.94 -7.70
N ARG A 79 -6.97 -1.33 -6.71
CA ARG A 79 -6.84 -0.60 -5.44
C ARG A 79 -6.15 0.76 -5.61
N VAL A 80 -5.23 0.87 -6.56
CA VAL A 80 -4.59 2.14 -6.90
C VAL A 80 -5.49 3.00 -7.79
N TYR A 81 -6.19 2.38 -8.72
CA TYR A 81 -7.06 3.07 -9.68
C TYR A 81 -8.32 3.64 -9.02
N ASP A 82 -8.87 2.96 -8.02
CA ASP A 82 -10.11 3.35 -7.35
C ASP A 82 -10.11 4.80 -6.82
N PRO A 83 -9.12 5.26 -6.04
CA PRO A 83 -9.12 6.64 -5.56
C PRO A 83 -8.97 7.66 -6.68
N ILE A 84 -8.34 7.31 -7.79
CA ILE A 84 -8.24 8.18 -8.97
C ILE A 84 -9.63 8.38 -9.58
N VAL A 85 -10.38 7.32 -9.79
CA VAL A 85 -11.75 7.38 -10.32
C VAL A 85 -12.66 8.17 -9.38
N ARG A 86 -12.55 7.93 -8.07
CA ARG A 86 -13.33 8.66 -7.06
C ARG A 86 -13.03 10.15 -7.10
N GLY A 87 -11.75 10.52 -7.26
CA GLY A 87 -11.34 11.92 -7.42
C GLY A 87 -11.92 12.57 -8.66
N GLU A 88 -11.94 11.86 -9.79
CA GLU A 88 -12.56 12.34 -11.04
C GLU A 88 -14.06 12.51 -10.90
N GLN A 89 -14.70 11.77 -10.02
CA GLN A 89 -16.13 11.87 -9.73
C GLN A 89 -16.46 12.97 -8.69
N GLY A 90 -15.45 13.73 -8.24
CA GLY A 90 -15.62 14.82 -7.29
C GLY A 90 -15.51 14.41 -5.82
N GLU A 91 -15.06 13.22 -5.53
CA GLU A 91 -14.82 12.74 -4.16
C GLU A 91 -13.42 13.08 -3.73
N ASP A 92 -13.26 13.89 -2.69
CA ASP A 92 -11.96 14.36 -2.20
C ASP A 92 -11.33 13.32 -1.25
N VAL A 93 -10.66 12.31 -1.83
CA VAL A 93 -9.92 11.31 -1.06
C VAL A 93 -8.45 11.75 -0.98
N PHE A 94 -8.00 12.20 0.18
CA PHE A 94 -6.61 12.65 0.38
C PHE A 94 -6.17 12.52 1.83
N GLY A 95 -4.85 12.46 2.03
CA GLY A 95 -4.24 12.49 3.36
C GLY A 95 -4.49 11.25 4.20
N CYS A 96 -4.86 10.14 3.57
CA CYS A 96 -5.18 8.90 4.25
C CYS A 96 -4.38 7.72 3.68
N PHE A 97 -4.44 6.61 4.38
CA PHE A 97 -3.86 5.34 3.98
C PHE A 97 -5.00 4.38 3.69
N LEU A 98 -5.12 3.96 2.42
CA LEU A 98 -6.20 3.10 1.98
C LEU A 98 -5.77 1.64 1.96
N LYS A 99 -6.60 0.77 2.52
CA LYS A 99 -6.48 -0.68 2.39
C LYS A 99 -7.85 -1.23 2.01
N ASP A 100 -7.87 -2.08 0.98
CA ASP A 100 -9.11 -2.63 0.46
C ASP A 100 -10.18 -1.54 0.26
N TYR A 101 -9.78 -0.45 -0.38
CA TYR A 101 -10.61 0.69 -0.77
C TYR A 101 -11.08 1.60 0.37
N ALA A 102 -10.66 1.36 1.60
CA ALA A 102 -11.12 2.12 2.76
C ALA A 102 -9.95 2.67 3.61
N PRO A 103 -10.11 3.85 4.24
CA PRO A 103 -9.07 4.37 5.13
C PRO A 103 -8.80 3.46 6.33
N VAL A 104 -7.51 3.32 6.64
CA VAL A 104 -7.04 2.55 7.79
C VAL A 104 -5.94 3.32 8.53
N ALA A 105 -5.57 2.86 9.72
CA ALA A 105 -4.48 3.46 10.48
C ALA A 105 -3.13 3.28 9.79
N TRP A 106 -2.27 4.27 9.93
CA TRP A 106 -0.90 4.29 9.39
C TRP A 106 -0.01 3.19 9.92
#